data_23ad7dd87dae1f7a654ef9ec52eafee3
#
_entry.id   23ad7dd87dae1f7a654ef9ec52eafee3
#
_cell.length_a   1.000
_cell.length_b   1.000
_cell.length_c   1.000
_cell.angle_alpha   90.00
_cell.angle_beta   90.00
_cell.angle_gamma   90.00
#
_symmetry.space_group_name_H-M   'P 1'
#
loop_
_entity.id
_entity.type
_entity.pdbx_description
1 polymer ?
#
loop_
_entity_poly.entity_id
_entity_poly.type
_entity_poly.pdbx_seq_one_letter_code
_entity_poly.pdbx_strand_id
1 'polypeptide(L)'
;MAASALNGVLSGPGVYEVPETYTGVEYGYGTGKPATIENELGNALEQLESLIDRVQTTAHIGDDAAQAVTKILLGFPAKISGEIVFADADNLDTDNIYAGKFTYQDYMTTADMAKVCMENYDPEFRSITKPNDILVSGFNFGCGSSREQAATALLAREIPLVVAGSFSNIFVRNGVNNALPCLEVPRLVERLRTIFSENKVPTRRTGWTLTWDIARSIIEVQEGENGERWEEKVGEFPENLQEIIAKGGLVGWVKHEIAKAA
;
A
#
# COMPACT_ATOMS: atom_id res chain seq x y z
N MET A 1 -32.77 7.69 2.76
CA MET A 1 -32.99 7.32 1.34
C MET A 1 -34.08 6.28 1.15
N ALA A 2 -34.11 5.17 1.91
CA ALA A 2 -35.15 4.15 1.76
C ALA A 2 -36.59 4.69 1.97
N ALA A 3 -36.81 5.50 3.01
CA ALA A 3 -38.11 6.14 3.27
C ALA A 3 -38.52 7.11 2.13
N SER A 4 -37.56 7.82 1.56
CA SER A 4 -37.82 8.72 0.41
C SER A 4 -38.15 7.95 -0.87
N ALA A 5 -37.56 6.78 -1.08
CA ALA A 5 -37.86 5.93 -2.23
C ALA A 5 -39.28 5.36 -2.18
N LEU A 6 -39.75 4.99 -0.99
CA LEU A 6 -41.12 4.49 -0.78
C LEU A 6 -42.19 5.58 -0.97
N ASN A 7 -41.91 6.79 -0.51
CA ASN A 7 -42.90 7.90 -0.54
C ASN A 7 -42.78 8.79 -1.78
N GLY A 8 -41.78 8.58 -2.66
CA GLY A 8 -41.56 9.42 -3.84
C GLY A 8 -41.16 10.86 -3.56
N VAL A 9 -40.90 11.22 -2.29
CA VAL A 9 -40.48 12.54 -1.83
C VAL A 9 -39.36 12.41 -0.80
N LEU A 10 -38.52 13.43 -0.66
CA LEU A 10 -37.53 13.46 0.40
C LEU A 10 -38.19 13.46 1.77
N SER A 11 -38.01 12.39 2.52
CA SER A 11 -38.61 12.19 3.83
C SER A 11 -37.58 11.68 4.84
N GLY A 12 -37.79 12.08 6.10
CA GLY A 12 -36.98 11.61 7.24
C GLY A 12 -37.44 10.26 7.78
N PRO A 13 -36.67 9.67 8.70
CA PRO A 13 -36.98 8.37 9.30
C PRO A 13 -38.34 8.31 10.03
N GLY A 14 -38.85 9.45 10.52
CA GLY A 14 -40.13 9.52 11.26
C GLY A 14 -41.39 9.35 10.40
N VAL A 15 -41.27 9.25 9.10
CA VAL A 15 -42.39 9.06 8.14
C VAL A 15 -42.53 7.59 7.72
N TYR A 16 -41.64 6.73 8.22
CA TYR A 16 -41.65 5.29 7.92
C TYR A 16 -42.30 4.53 9.10
N GLU A 17 -43.40 3.87 8.84
CA GLU A 17 -43.97 2.90 9.79
C GLU A 17 -43.26 1.56 9.63
N VAL A 18 -42.70 1.08 10.73
CA VAL A 18 -42.06 -0.24 10.78
C VAL A 18 -43.15 -1.30 10.63
N PRO A 19 -43.05 -2.22 9.65
CA PRO A 19 -44.04 -3.31 9.51
C PRO A 19 -44.15 -4.14 10.81
N GLU A 20 -45.35 -4.54 11.19
CA GLU A 20 -45.62 -5.36 12.40
C GLU A 20 -44.83 -6.68 12.40
N THR A 21 -44.46 -7.17 11.21
CA THR A 21 -43.67 -8.39 11.02
C THR A 21 -42.15 -8.16 11.09
N TYR A 22 -41.70 -6.90 11.26
CA TYR A 22 -40.27 -6.59 11.31
C TYR A 22 -39.71 -6.90 12.69
N THR A 23 -38.90 -7.97 12.77
CA THR A 23 -38.25 -8.42 14.01
C THR A 23 -36.87 -7.81 14.27
N GLY A 24 -36.49 -6.82 13.47
CA GLY A 24 -35.15 -6.22 13.54
C GLY A 24 -34.17 -6.87 12.58
N VAL A 25 -32.99 -6.27 12.43
CA VAL A 25 -31.85 -6.88 11.73
C VAL A 25 -31.03 -7.62 12.77
N GLU A 26 -31.10 -8.96 12.77
CA GLU A 26 -30.13 -9.74 13.52
C GLU A 26 -28.75 -9.60 12.86
N TYR A 27 -27.87 -8.85 13.50
CA TYR A 27 -26.45 -8.85 13.14
C TYR A 27 -25.84 -10.16 13.68
N GLY A 28 -26.10 -11.27 13.00
CA GLY A 28 -25.60 -12.57 13.40
C GLY A 28 -24.33 -12.95 12.64
N TYR A 29 -23.20 -12.81 13.25
CA TYR A 29 -22.08 -13.69 12.98
C TYR A 29 -22.22 -14.88 13.93
N GLY A 30 -22.74 -16.00 13.45
CA GLY A 30 -22.58 -17.26 14.13
C GLY A 30 -23.84 -17.89 14.69
N THR A 31 -23.66 -18.91 15.24
CA THR A 31 -24.28 -20.08 15.86
C THR A 31 -25.50 -19.88 16.76
N GLY A 32 -26.22 -18.73 16.75
CA GLY A 32 -27.52 -18.57 17.37
C GLY A 32 -27.58 -18.68 18.92
N LYS A 33 -26.45 -18.52 19.61
CA LYS A 33 -26.41 -18.37 21.04
C LYS A 33 -25.97 -16.95 21.39
N PRO A 34 -26.69 -16.23 22.28
CA PRO A 34 -26.19 -14.96 22.77
C PRO A 34 -24.89 -15.22 23.53
N ALA A 35 -23.77 -14.76 22.98
CA ALA A 35 -22.51 -14.73 23.70
C ALA A 35 -22.66 -13.70 24.82
N THR A 36 -22.57 -14.10 26.06
CA THR A 36 -22.45 -13.17 27.18
C THR A 36 -21.13 -12.43 27.02
N ILE A 37 -21.14 -11.11 27.19
CA ILE A 37 -19.95 -10.23 27.07
C ILE A 37 -18.76 -10.78 27.88
N GLU A 38 -19.04 -11.49 29.00
CA GLU A 38 -18.02 -12.16 29.80
C GLU A 38 -17.29 -13.30 29.07
N ASN A 39 -17.97 -14.06 28.20
CA ASN A 39 -17.35 -15.14 27.43
C ASN A 39 -16.51 -14.59 26.23
N GLU A 40 -16.95 -13.50 25.62
CA GLU A 40 -16.18 -12.85 24.55
C GLU A 40 -14.91 -12.17 25.10
N LEU A 41 -15.03 -11.54 26.29
CA LEU A 41 -13.87 -10.95 26.97
C LEU A 41 -12.87 -12.01 27.42
N GLY A 42 -13.36 -13.16 27.95
CA GLY A 42 -12.53 -14.31 28.34
C GLY A 42 -11.76 -14.89 27.15
N ASN A 43 -12.44 -15.13 26.04
CA ASN A 43 -11.82 -15.63 24.82
C ASN A 43 -10.80 -14.63 24.21
N ALA A 44 -11.09 -13.33 24.27
CA ALA A 44 -10.17 -12.29 23.83
C ALA A 44 -8.92 -12.20 24.73
N LEU A 45 -9.09 -12.35 26.04
CA LEU A 45 -7.97 -12.38 26.99
C LEU A 45 -7.09 -13.62 26.80
N GLU A 46 -7.67 -14.82 26.62
CA GLU A 46 -6.92 -16.05 26.32
C GLU A 46 -6.15 -15.94 25.00
N GLN A 47 -6.75 -15.33 23.96
CA GLN A 47 -6.06 -15.06 22.71
C GLN A 47 -4.90 -14.06 22.87
N LEU A 48 -5.10 -13.04 23.69
CA LEU A 48 -4.07 -12.04 23.98
C LEU A 48 -2.91 -12.65 24.81
N GLU A 49 -3.22 -13.48 25.80
CA GLU A 49 -2.21 -14.21 26.57
C GLU A 49 -1.44 -15.19 25.69
N SER A 50 -2.12 -15.93 24.80
CA SER A 50 -1.43 -16.83 23.85
C SER A 50 -0.54 -16.08 22.86
N LEU A 51 -0.90 -14.86 22.46
CA LEU A 51 -0.08 -13.99 21.64
C LEU A 51 1.13 -13.45 22.40
N ILE A 52 0.94 -13.05 23.67
CA ILE A 52 2.02 -12.59 24.55
C ILE A 52 3.02 -13.73 24.79
N ASP A 53 2.56 -14.94 25.09
CA ASP A 53 3.43 -16.12 25.26
C ASP A 53 4.20 -16.46 23.98
N ARG A 54 3.56 -16.36 22.82
CA ARG A 54 4.24 -16.54 21.52
C ARG A 54 5.29 -15.47 21.28
N VAL A 55 5.02 -14.20 21.60
CA VAL A 55 5.97 -13.09 21.47
C VAL A 55 7.11 -13.26 22.48
N GLN A 56 6.85 -13.66 23.72
CA GLN A 56 7.88 -13.92 24.73
C GLN A 56 8.75 -15.13 24.38
N THR A 57 8.15 -16.20 23.83
CA THR A 57 8.91 -17.38 23.37
C THR A 57 9.79 -17.05 22.15
N THR A 58 9.36 -16.11 21.30
CA THR A 58 10.17 -15.64 20.16
C THR A 58 11.28 -14.68 20.61
N ALA A 59 11.08 -13.94 21.71
CA ALA A 59 12.10 -13.03 22.25
C ALA A 59 13.24 -13.75 23.00
N HIS A 60 13.08 -15.02 23.34
CA HIS A 60 14.11 -15.84 23.99
C HIS A 60 14.89 -16.78 23.04
N ILE A 61 14.64 -16.72 21.75
CA ILE A 61 15.50 -17.39 20.77
C ILE A 61 16.71 -16.45 20.58
N GLY A 62 17.83 -16.84 21.19
CA GLY A 62 19.07 -16.09 21.17
C GLY A 62 19.61 -15.80 19.78
N ASP A 63 20.67 -14.98 19.74
CA ASP A 63 21.38 -14.40 18.58
C ASP A 63 21.87 -15.36 17.48
N ASP A 64 21.44 -16.62 17.48
CA ASP A 64 21.81 -17.68 16.50
C ASP A 64 20.65 -18.10 15.57
N ALA A 65 19.57 -17.29 15.44
CA ALA A 65 18.61 -17.53 14.39
C ALA A 65 19.27 -17.21 13.05
N ALA A 66 19.73 -18.24 12.34
CA ALA A 66 20.06 -18.16 10.92
C ALA A 66 18.98 -17.31 10.25
N GLN A 67 19.37 -16.20 9.63
CA GLN A 67 18.47 -15.27 8.97
C GLN A 67 17.51 -16.06 8.09
N ALA A 68 16.24 -16.10 8.47
CA ALA A 68 15.22 -16.73 7.65
C ALA A 68 15.22 -15.99 6.31
N VAL A 69 15.72 -16.65 5.28
CA VAL A 69 15.79 -16.08 3.94
C VAL A 69 14.42 -16.28 3.30
N THR A 70 13.74 -15.18 2.97
CA THR A 70 12.48 -15.24 2.23
C THR A 70 12.73 -15.89 0.88
N LYS A 71 11.97 -16.93 0.56
CA LYS A 71 12.07 -17.59 -0.75
C LYS A 71 11.61 -16.65 -1.85
N ILE A 72 12.45 -16.46 -2.85
CA ILE A 72 12.12 -15.66 -4.03
C ILE A 72 11.55 -16.56 -5.12
N LEU A 73 10.36 -16.21 -5.61
CA LEU A 73 9.70 -16.92 -6.70
C LEU A 73 10.33 -16.60 -8.05
N LEU A 74 10.30 -17.57 -8.95
CA LEU A 74 10.77 -17.38 -10.32
C LEU A 74 9.96 -16.26 -11.02
N GLY A 75 10.67 -15.26 -11.54
CA GLY A 75 10.07 -14.10 -12.19
C GLY A 75 9.86 -12.90 -11.28
N PHE A 76 10.04 -13.05 -9.96
CA PHE A 76 10.06 -11.93 -9.04
C PHE A 76 11.51 -11.46 -8.78
N PRO A 77 11.82 -10.16 -8.75
CA PRO A 77 13.18 -9.68 -8.52
C PRO A 77 13.64 -9.99 -7.09
N ALA A 78 14.88 -10.45 -6.94
CA ALA A 78 15.47 -10.65 -5.62
C ALA A 78 15.83 -9.31 -4.94
N LYS A 79 16.09 -8.29 -5.74
CA LYS A 79 16.42 -6.92 -5.29
C LYS A 79 15.79 -5.90 -6.20
N ILE A 80 15.33 -4.79 -5.61
CA ILE A 80 14.90 -3.59 -6.33
C ILE A 80 15.78 -2.44 -5.82
N SER A 81 16.42 -1.73 -6.74
CA SER A 81 17.35 -0.64 -6.40
C SER A 81 17.15 0.57 -7.30
N GLY A 82 17.28 1.76 -6.74
CA GLY A 82 17.17 3.01 -7.49
C GLY A 82 17.56 4.23 -6.67
N GLU A 83 17.67 5.38 -7.35
CA GLU A 83 17.83 6.65 -6.67
C GLU A 83 16.50 7.08 -6.02
N ILE A 84 16.57 7.65 -4.84
CA ILE A 84 15.40 8.14 -4.11
C ILE A 84 14.93 9.46 -4.71
N VAL A 85 13.69 9.48 -5.19
CA VAL A 85 12.93 10.69 -5.44
C VAL A 85 11.95 10.89 -4.29
N PHE A 86 12.11 11.98 -3.56
CA PHE A 86 11.33 12.30 -2.38
C PHE A 86 10.23 13.31 -2.69
N ALA A 87 8.98 12.89 -2.56
CA ALA A 87 7.77 13.72 -2.59
C ALA A 87 7.31 13.96 -1.15
N ASP A 88 7.77 15.08 -0.55
CA ASP A 88 7.54 15.37 0.88
C ASP A 88 6.12 15.88 1.12
N ALA A 89 5.16 14.99 1.12
CA ALA A 89 3.79 15.29 1.48
C ALA A 89 3.12 14.14 2.24
N ASP A 90 2.36 14.50 3.28
CA ASP A 90 1.41 13.60 3.91
C ASP A 90 0.05 13.70 3.20
N ASN A 91 -0.73 12.62 3.28
CA ASN A 91 -2.06 12.55 2.66
C ASN A 91 -2.06 12.84 1.15
N LEU A 92 -0.99 12.46 0.46
CA LEU A 92 -0.91 12.58 -0.99
C LEU A 92 -1.93 11.61 -1.60
N ASP A 93 -3.03 12.16 -2.09
CA ASP A 93 -4.18 11.39 -2.52
C ASP A 93 -4.07 10.89 -3.98
N THR A 94 -4.97 10.00 -4.36
CA THR A 94 -4.98 9.44 -5.71
C THR A 94 -5.26 10.47 -6.80
N ASP A 95 -5.85 11.63 -6.48
CA ASP A 95 -6.06 12.74 -7.44
C ASP A 95 -4.77 13.51 -7.70
N ASN A 96 -3.93 13.64 -6.68
CA ASN A 96 -2.59 14.20 -6.81
C ASN A 96 -1.67 13.29 -7.63
N ILE A 97 -1.83 11.94 -7.51
CA ILE A 97 -1.03 10.98 -8.27
C ILE A 97 -1.49 10.91 -9.74
N TYR A 98 -2.80 10.80 -9.95
CA TYR A 98 -3.42 10.73 -11.27
C TYR A 98 -4.73 11.49 -11.29
N ALA A 99 -4.75 12.65 -11.93
CA ALA A 99 -5.87 13.57 -11.89
C ALA A 99 -7.17 12.96 -12.43
N GLY A 100 -8.28 13.18 -11.72
CA GLY A 100 -9.60 12.63 -12.05
C GLY A 100 -10.08 12.98 -13.45
N LYS A 101 -9.67 14.12 -13.99
CA LYS A 101 -9.99 14.53 -15.37
C LYS A 101 -9.51 13.54 -16.44
N PHE A 102 -8.49 12.73 -16.15
CA PHE A 102 -7.96 11.71 -17.06
C PHE A 102 -8.58 10.33 -16.85
N THR A 103 -9.23 10.08 -15.73
CA THR A 103 -9.79 8.77 -15.36
C THR A 103 -10.87 8.29 -16.35
N TYR A 104 -11.61 9.22 -16.93
CA TYR A 104 -12.73 8.95 -17.84
C TYR A 104 -12.37 9.08 -19.32
N GLN A 105 -11.06 9.14 -19.63
CA GLN A 105 -10.59 9.22 -21.02
C GLN A 105 -10.19 7.82 -21.50
N ASP A 106 -11.02 7.21 -22.34
CA ASP A 106 -10.86 5.82 -22.80
C ASP A 106 -9.62 5.57 -23.68
N TYR A 107 -8.98 6.64 -24.15
CA TYR A 107 -7.85 6.58 -25.10
C TYR A 107 -6.49 6.90 -24.47
N MET A 108 -6.41 6.98 -23.15
CA MET A 108 -5.14 7.23 -22.45
C MET A 108 -4.19 6.04 -22.60
N THR A 109 -3.10 6.27 -23.31
CA THR A 109 -2.03 5.29 -23.44
C THR A 109 -1.12 5.30 -22.20
N THR A 110 -0.33 4.24 -22.00
CA THR A 110 0.72 4.20 -20.96
C THR A 110 1.65 5.41 -21.04
N ALA A 111 2.04 5.81 -22.26
CA ALA A 111 2.88 6.98 -22.46
C ALA A 111 2.19 8.29 -22.05
N ASP A 112 0.87 8.40 -22.24
CA ASP A 112 0.12 9.57 -21.81
C ASP A 112 -0.08 9.59 -20.31
N MET A 113 -0.33 8.43 -19.68
CA MET A 113 -0.35 8.31 -18.23
C MET A 113 0.97 8.75 -17.59
N ALA A 114 2.10 8.35 -18.18
CA ALA A 114 3.42 8.77 -17.73
C ALA A 114 3.63 10.29 -17.78
N LYS A 115 3.02 10.98 -18.75
CA LYS A 115 3.13 12.45 -18.91
C LYS A 115 2.41 13.22 -17.82
N VAL A 116 1.27 12.68 -17.33
CA VAL A 116 0.39 13.37 -16.38
C VAL A 116 0.51 12.85 -14.96
N CYS A 117 1.38 11.85 -14.75
CA CYS A 117 1.66 11.28 -13.43
C CYS A 117 2.17 12.37 -12.48
N MET A 118 1.53 12.51 -11.33
CA MET A 118 1.85 13.46 -10.26
C MET A 118 1.70 14.95 -10.65
N GLU A 119 1.11 15.29 -11.81
CA GLU A 119 1.03 16.70 -12.27
C GLU A 119 0.22 17.61 -11.35
N ASN A 120 -0.80 17.08 -10.65
CA ASN A 120 -1.57 17.85 -9.68
C ASN A 120 -0.79 18.14 -8.38
N TYR A 121 0.15 17.27 -8.04
CA TYR A 121 1.02 17.46 -6.89
C TYR A 121 2.20 18.35 -7.21
N ASP A 122 2.93 18.02 -8.28
CA ASP A 122 4.09 18.78 -8.74
C ASP A 122 4.22 18.68 -10.28
N PRO A 123 3.96 19.75 -11.02
CA PRO A 123 4.10 19.79 -12.47
C PRO A 123 5.50 19.41 -12.97
N GLU A 124 6.53 19.63 -12.14
CA GLU A 124 7.93 19.30 -12.46
C GLU A 124 8.29 17.85 -12.16
N PHE A 125 7.41 17.06 -11.52
CA PHE A 125 7.68 15.66 -11.16
C PHE A 125 8.23 14.87 -12.34
N ARG A 126 7.64 15.07 -13.52
CA ARG A 126 8.06 14.39 -14.76
C ARG A 126 9.48 14.72 -15.19
N SER A 127 9.92 15.97 -15.01
CA SER A 127 11.28 16.42 -15.38
C SER A 127 12.32 15.96 -14.35
N ILE A 128 11.90 15.79 -13.10
CA ILE A 128 12.75 15.39 -11.98
C ILE A 128 13.02 13.88 -11.98
N THR A 129 11.97 13.07 -12.23
CA THR A 129 12.05 11.61 -12.14
C THR A 129 12.66 10.97 -13.37
N LYS A 130 13.39 9.87 -13.15
CA LYS A 130 14.00 9.02 -14.20
C LYS A 130 13.50 7.58 -14.09
N PRO A 131 13.61 6.76 -15.14
CA PRO A 131 13.36 5.33 -15.06
C PRO A 131 14.14 4.67 -13.93
N ASN A 132 13.48 3.73 -13.23
CA ASN A 132 14.00 3.00 -12.07
C ASN A 132 14.28 3.83 -10.82
N ASP A 133 13.83 5.08 -10.75
CA ASP A 133 13.83 5.81 -9.49
C ASP A 133 12.84 5.15 -8.49
N ILE A 134 13.14 5.25 -7.20
CA ILE A 134 12.25 4.82 -6.13
C ILE A 134 11.54 6.06 -5.58
N LEU A 135 10.22 6.07 -5.65
CA LEU A 135 9.42 7.14 -5.06
C LEU A 135 9.33 6.93 -3.55
N VAL A 136 9.75 7.93 -2.79
CA VAL A 136 9.53 8.00 -1.34
C VAL A 136 8.58 9.14 -1.02
N SER A 137 7.57 8.90 -0.17
CA SER A 137 6.60 9.92 0.23
C SER A 137 6.28 9.85 1.72
N GLY A 138 5.49 10.81 2.20
CA GLY A 138 5.11 10.91 3.60
C GLY A 138 4.12 9.86 4.07
N PHE A 139 3.26 10.24 5.01
CA PHE A 139 2.29 9.35 5.63
C PHE A 139 0.94 9.38 4.89
N ASN A 140 0.20 8.25 4.95
CA ASN A 140 -1.12 8.07 4.33
C ASN A 140 -1.11 8.30 2.81
N PHE A 141 -0.07 7.79 2.14
CA PHE A 141 0.07 7.87 0.68
C PHE A 141 -1.03 7.11 -0.05
N GLY A 142 -1.55 7.69 -1.13
CA GLY A 142 -2.58 7.08 -1.96
C GLY A 142 -3.96 7.06 -1.32
N CYS A 143 -4.25 7.96 -0.38
CA CYS A 143 -5.58 8.13 0.21
C CYS A 143 -6.60 8.62 -0.84
N GLY A 144 -7.86 8.76 -0.43
CA GLY A 144 -8.93 9.24 -1.29
C GLY A 144 -9.63 8.11 -2.04
N SER A 145 -9.72 8.22 -3.36
CA SER A 145 -10.52 7.29 -4.17
C SER A 145 -9.78 6.00 -4.54
N SER A 146 -10.53 4.98 -4.99
CA SER A 146 -10.01 3.66 -5.38
C SER A 146 -9.43 3.62 -6.81
N ARG A 147 -8.85 4.70 -7.30
CA ARG A 147 -8.29 4.77 -8.67
C ARG A 147 -7.09 3.84 -8.85
N GLU A 148 -7.26 2.77 -9.61
CA GLU A 148 -6.14 1.91 -10.02
C GLU A 148 -5.13 2.64 -10.91
N GLN A 149 -5.61 3.63 -11.68
CA GLN A 149 -4.77 4.46 -12.54
C GLN A 149 -3.67 5.19 -11.78
N ALA A 150 -3.83 5.45 -10.48
CA ALA A 150 -2.75 6.02 -9.66
C ALA A 150 -1.53 5.08 -9.60
N ALA A 151 -1.73 3.78 -9.43
CA ALA A 151 -0.65 2.80 -9.44
C ALA A 151 -0.06 2.61 -10.86
N THR A 152 -0.92 2.51 -11.87
CA THR A 152 -0.47 2.31 -13.25
C THR A 152 0.25 3.52 -13.84
N ALA A 153 -0.07 4.75 -13.39
CA ALA A 153 0.64 5.96 -13.80
C ALA A 153 2.07 6.01 -13.25
N LEU A 154 2.29 5.56 -12.01
CA LEU A 154 3.63 5.42 -11.44
C LEU A 154 4.45 4.36 -12.17
N LEU A 155 3.85 3.21 -12.49
CA LEU A 155 4.49 2.19 -13.33
C LEU A 155 4.79 2.70 -14.73
N ALA A 156 3.89 3.49 -15.34
CA ALA A 156 4.13 4.13 -16.63
C ALA A 156 5.32 5.11 -16.59
N ARG A 157 5.63 5.68 -15.42
CA ARG A 157 6.84 6.46 -15.16
C ARG A 157 8.08 5.60 -14.89
N GLU A 158 7.94 4.28 -14.98
CA GLU A 158 9.00 3.31 -14.68
C GLU A 158 9.51 3.43 -13.22
N ILE A 159 8.58 3.76 -12.28
CA ILE A 159 8.83 3.70 -10.85
C ILE A 159 8.56 2.27 -10.38
N PRO A 160 9.58 1.47 -10.04
CA PRO A 160 9.41 0.04 -9.72
C PRO A 160 8.97 -0.23 -8.28
N LEU A 161 9.07 0.77 -7.40
CA LEU A 161 8.78 0.67 -5.97
C LEU A 161 8.32 2.01 -5.43
N VAL A 162 7.28 1.99 -4.63
CA VAL A 162 6.88 3.14 -3.80
C VAL A 162 7.17 2.83 -2.35
N VAL A 163 7.85 3.75 -1.66
CA VAL A 163 8.12 3.70 -0.24
C VAL A 163 7.40 4.86 0.43
N ALA A 164 6.77 4.64 1.56
CA ALA A 164 6.10 5.71 2.30
C ALA A 164 6.20 5.51 3.81
N GLY A 165 5.86 6.54 4.57
CA GLY A 165 5.70 6.43 6.02
C GLY A 165 4.52 5.54 6.40
N SER A 166 3.44 5.61 5.63
CA SER A 166 2.29 4.68 5.65
C SER A 166 1.48 4.83 4.37
N PHE A 167 0.61 3.87 4.10
CA PHE A 167 -0.26 3.86 2.92
C PHE A 167 -1.74 3.77 3.28
N SER A 168 -2.58 4.26 2.37
CA SER A 168 -3.98 3.84 2.32
C SER A 168 -4.10 2.38 1.90
N ASN A 169 -4.93 1.60 2.60
CA ASN A 169 -5.17 0.18 2.28
C ASN A 169 -5.63 -0.04 0.84
N ILE A 170 -6.42 0.88 0.29
CA ILE A 170 -6.90 0.82 -1.10
C ILE A 170 -5.74 0.95 -2.07
N PHE A 171 -4.80 1.86 -1.81
CA PHE A 171 -3.66 2.07 -2.70
C PHE A 171 -2.72 0.85 -2.71
N VAL A 172 -2.41 0.27 -1.54
CA VAL A 172 -1.59 -0.96 -1.46
C VAL A 172 -2.21 -2.09 -2.26
N ARG A 173 -3.53 -2.29 -2.13
CA ARG A 173 -4.27 -3.30 -2.89
C ARG A 173 -4.19 -3.04 -4.40
N ASN A 174 -4.42 -1.80 -4.83
CA ASN A 174 -4.30 -1.41 -6.23
C ASN A 174 -2.86 -1.56 -6.74
N GLY A 175 -1.87 -1.25 -5.91
CA GLY A 175 -0.45 -1.48 -6.21
C GLY A 175 -0.18 -2.94 -6.54
N VAL A 176 -0.53 -3.86 -5.64
CA VAL A 176 -0.36 -5.31 -5.85
C VAL A 176 -1.11 -5.79 -7.09
N ASN A 177 -2.37 -5.37 -7.27
CA ASN A 177 -3.18 -5.76 -8.41
C ASN A 177 -2.57 -5.34 -9.76
N ASN A 178 -1.81 -4.25 -9.77
CA ASN A 178 -1.16 -3.70 -10.97
C ASN A 178 0.36 -3.95 -10.99
N ALA A 179 0.88 -4.84 -10.15
CA ALA A 179 2.31 -5.19 -10.06
C ALA A 179 3.24 -4.05 -9.59
N LEU A 180 2.74 -3.12 -8.78
CA LEU A 180 3.53 -2.07 -8.12
C LEU A 180 3.70 -2.42 -6.64
N PRO A 181 4.87 -2.86 -6.18
CA PRO A 181 5.13 -3.08 -4.77
C PRO A 181 5.15 -1.77 -3.98
N CYS A 182 4.65 -1.84 -2.74
CA CYS A 182 4.59 -0.76 -1.79
C CYS A 182 5.27 -1.19 -0.48
N LEU A 183 6.09 -0.33 0.11
CA LEU A 183 6.85 -0.64 1.32
C LEU A 183 6.76 0.50 2.34
N GLU A 184 6.37 0.19 3.58
CA GLU A 184 6.31 1.16 4.66
C GLU A 184 7.66 1.24 5.37
N VAL A 185 8.27 2.44 5.38
CA VAL A 185 9.54 2.73 6.04
C VAL A 185 9.48 4.13 6.67
N PRO A 186 8.78 4.29 7.81
CA PRO A 186 8.62 5.59 8.46
C PRO A 186 9.95 6.28 8.79
N ARG A 187 10.94 5.51 9.25
CA ARG A 187 12.27 6.02 9.61
C ARG A 187 12.98 6.70 8.44
N LEU A 188 12.87 6.14 7.23
CA LEU A 188 13.45 6.77 6.03
C LEU A 188 12.82 8.13 5.76
N VAL A 189 11.50 8.24 5.87
CA VAL A 189 10.78 9.49 5.67
C VAL A 189 11.20 10.55 6.68
N GLU A 190 11.26 10.19 7.96
CA GLU A 190 11.71 11.08 9.02
C GLU A 190 13.17 11.54 8.82
N ARG A 191 14.03 10.63 8.39
CA ARG A 191 15.43 10.93 8.09
C ARG A 191 15.56 11.91 6.93
N LEU A 192 14.83 11.67 5.83
CA LEU A 192 14.81 12.59 4.68
C LEU A 192 14.28 13.98 5.08
N ARG A 193 13.21 14.04 5.85
CA ARG A 193 12.66 15.30 6.38
C ARG A 193 13.66 16.07 7.23
N THR A 194 14.42 15.36 8.05
CA THR A 194 15.45 15.98 8.90
C THR A 194 16.55 16.58 8.05
N ILE A 195 17.11 15.81 7.10
CA ILE A 195 18.24 16.25 6.27
C ILE A 195 17.84 17.38 5.30
N PHE A 196 16.64 17.33 4.75
CA PHE A 196 16.18 18.30 3.76
C PHE A 196 15.26 19.39 4.34
N SER A 197 15.27 19.58 5.66
CA SER A 197 14.37 20.52 6.38
C SER A 197 14.49 21.97 5.93
N GLU A 198 15.70 22.42 5.56
CA GLU A 198 15.98 23.83 5.22
C GLU A 198 15.51 24.22 3.80
N ASN A 199 15.39 23.26 2.90
CA ASN A 199 15.05 23.52 1.51
C ASN A 199 13.84 22.68 1.08
N LYS A 200 12.64 23.15 1.39
CA LYS A 200 11.39 22.48 1.07
C LYS A 200 10.98 22.70 -0.37
N VAL A 201 10.96 21.63 -1.14
CA VAL A 201 10.40 21.57 -2.50
C VAL A 201 9.42 20.41 -2.57
N PRO A 202 8.37 20.46 -3.42
CA PRO A 202 7.41 19.37 -3.52
C PRO A 202 8.07 18.03 -3.83
N THR A 203 8.90 18.02 -4.86
CA THR A 203 9.64 16.83 -5.30
C THR A 203 11.14 17.11 -5.39
N ARG A 204 11.94 16.16 -4.95
CA ARG A 204 13.40 16.27 -5.07
C ARG A 204 14.04 14.93 -5.41
N ARG A 205 15.06 14.95 -6.27
CA ARG A 205 16.07 13.88 -6.34
C ARG A 205 17.06 14.10 -5.22
N THR A 206 17.22 13.10 -4.38
CA THR A 206 18.02 13.25 -3.14
C THR A 206 19.51 12.98 -3.35
N GLY A 207 19.87 12.28 -4.43
CA GLY A 207 21.20 11.70 -4.61
C GLY A 207 21.45 10.46 -3.73
N TRP A 208 20.44 10.06 -2.94
CA TRP A 208 20.50 8.84 -2.13
C TRP A 208 20.03 7.65 -2.95
N THR A 209 20.55 6.48 -2.65
CA THR A 209 20.10 5.23 -3.26
C THR A 209 19.46 4.33 -2.21
N LEU A 210 18.40 3.64 -2.61
CA LEU A 210 17.76 2.61 -1.82
C LEU A 210 17.85 1.29 -2.57
N THR A 211 18.20 0.24 -1.85
CA THR A 211 18.12 -1.15 -2.34
C THR A 211 17.24 -1.95 -1.38
N TRP A 212 16.15 -2.46 -1.88
CA TRP A 212 15.35 -3.45 -1.15
C TRP A 212 15.84 -4.85 -1.50
N ASP A 213 16.43 -5.54 -0.53
CA ASP A 213 16.81 -6.96 -0.61
C ASP A 213 15.66 -7.79 -0.05
N ILE A 214 14.85 -8.32 -0.96
CA ILE A 214 13.62 -9.04 -0.62
C ILE A 214 13.95 -10.37 0.07
N ALA A 215 15.01 -11.04 -0.35
CA ALA A 215 15.44 -12.32 0.23
C ALA A 215 15.81 -12.17 1.72
N ARG A 216 16.45 -11.07 2.08
CA ARG A 216 16.85 -10.75 3.46
C ARG A 216 15.79 -9.96 4.23
N SER A 217 14.73 -9.50 3.54
CA SER A 217 13.71 -8.61 4.10
C SER A 217 14.32 -7.35 4.73
N ILE A 218 15.25 -6.73 4.04
CA ILE A 218 15.90 -5.49 4.47
C ILE A 218 15.91 -4.45 3.36
N ILE A 219 15.93 -3.20 3.75
CA ILE A 219 16.36 -2.10 2.89
C ILE A 219 17.76 -1.67 3.27
N GLU A 220 18.55 -1.33 2.27
CA GLU A 220 19.86 -0.68 2.41
C GLU A 220 19.72 0.72 1.83
N VAL A 221 20.11 1.73 2.58
CA VAL A 221 20.09 3.13 2.14
C VAL A 221 21.49 3.68 2.17
N GLN A 222 21.92 4.31 1.07
CA GLN A 222 23.16 5.05 0.95
C GLN A 222 22.84 6.54 0.79
N GLU A 223 23.25 7.36 1.71
CA GLU A 223 23.00 8.81 1.76
C GLU A 223 23.99 9.59 0.87
N GLY A 224 23.76 9.59 -0.45
CA GLY A 224 24.68 10.19 -1.43
C GLY A 224 26.01 9.44 -1.55
N GLU A 225 26.99 10.03 -2.26
CA GLU A 225 28.27 9.37 -2.55
C GLU A 225 29.15 9.15 -1.28
N ASN A 226 29.13 10.10 -0.34
CA ASN A 226 29.99 10.10 0.83
C ASN A 226 29.21 10.10 2.16
N GLY A 227 27.90 9.89 2.12
CA GLY A 227 27.05 9.90 3.30
C GLY A 227 27.02 8.58 4.03
N GLU A 228 26.16 8.51 5.02
CA GLU A 228 25.95 7.33 5.86
C GLU A 228 25.31 6.19 5.04
N ARG A 229 25.74 4.96 5.33
CA ARG A 229 25.06 3.76 4.87
C ARG A 229 24.45 3.04 6.06
N TRP A 230 23.19 2.71 5.94
CA TRP A 230 22.45 2.01 6.99
C TRP A 230 21.46 1.01 6.40
N GLU A 231 21.06 0.07 7.24
CA GLU A 231 20.08 -0.96 6.91
C GLU A 231 18.90 -0.88 7.87
N GLU A 232 17.74 -1.30 7.39
CA GLU A 232 16.53 -1.46 8.20
C GLU A 232 15.80 -2.73 7.80
N LYS A 233 15.37 -3.50 8.81
CA LYS A 233 14.57 -4.67 8.59
C LYS A 233 13.14 -4.25 8.25
N VAL A 234 12.59 -4.81 7.18
CA VAL A 234 11.21 -4.61 6.74
C VAL A 234 10.44 -5.92 6.82
N GLY A 235 9.11 -5.84 6.69
CA GLY A 235 8.28 -7.04 6.66
C GLY A 235 8.64 -7.96 5.51
N GLU A 236 8.51 -9.26 5.72
CA GLU A 236 8.63 -10.25 4.66
C GLU A 236 7.59 -9.99 3.58
N PHE A 237 8.00 -10.14 2.32
CA PHE A 237 7.10 -10.01 1.19
C PHE A 237 6.54 -11.39 0.81
N PRO A 238 5.25 -11.68 1.10
CA PRO A 238 4.69 -13.02 1.00
C PRO A 238 4.74 -13.62 -0.41
N GLU A 239 4.92 -14.94 -0.52
CA GLU A 239 5.02 -15.65 -1.81
C GLU A 239 3.81 -15.40 -2.73
N ASN A 240 2.58 -15.34 -2.18
CA ASN A 240 1.37 -15.07 -2.95
C ASN A 240 1.38 -13.68 -3.60
N LEU A 241 1.93 -12.67 -2.94
CA LEU A 241 2.08 -11.32 -3.51
C LEU A 241 3.20 -11.29 -4.55
N GLN A 242 4.31 -11.98 -4.30
CA GLN A 242 5.37 -12.15 -5.29
C GLN A 242 4.84 -12.78 -6.58
N GLU A 243 3.99 -13.81 -6.47
CA GLU A 243 3.40 -14.49 -7.61
C GLU A 243 2.52 -13.57 -8.47
N ILE A 244 1.65 -12.79 -7.83
CA ILE A 244 0.79 -11.81 -8.52
C ILE A 244 1.64 -10.78 -9.28
N ILE A 245 2.65 -10.21 -8.62
CA ILE A 245 3.52 -9.19 -9.21
C ILE A 245 4.38 -9.79 -10.34
N ALA A 246 4.93 -10.98 -10.15
CA ALA A 246 5.72 -11.69 -11.17
C ALA A 246 4.93 -12.00 -12.45
N LYS A 247 3.59 -12.09 -12.34
CA LYS A 247 2.68 -12.28 -13.50
C LYS A 247 2.20 -10.96 -14.11
N GLY A 248 2.71 -9.82 -13.67
CA GLY A 248 2.30 -8.51 -14.15
C GLY A 248 0.98 -8.01 -13.55
N GLY A 249 0.66 -8.45 -12.34
CA GLY A 249 -0.53 -8.07 -11.58
C GLY A 249 -1.63 -9.14 -11.62
N LEU A 250 -2.76 -8.82 -10.98
CA LEU A 250 -3.86 -9.76 -10.74
C LEU A 250 -4.44 -10.33 -12.05
N VAL A 251 -4.61 -9.49 -13.07
CA VAL A 251 -5.15 -9.94 -14.38
C VAL A 251 -4.22 -10.96 -15.05
N GLY A 252 -2.91 -10.73 -15.00
CA GLY A 252 -1.91 -11.66 -15.52
C GLY A 252 -1.89 -12.97 -14.74
N TRP A 253 -1.99 -12.89 -13.42
CA TRP A 253 -2.07 -14.05 -12.53
C TRP A 253 -3.32 -14.89 -12.81
N VAL A 254 -4.52 -14.29 -12.90
CA VAL A 254 -5.77 -15.00 -13.20
C VAL A 254 -5.71 -15.70 -14.57
N LYS A 255 -5.20 -15.02 -15.61
CA LYS A 255 -5.01 -15.64 -16.93
C LYS A 255 -4.11 -16.87 -16.87
N HIS A 256 -3.05 -16.80 -16.07
CA HIS A 256 -2.13 -17.91 -15.87
C HIS A 256 -2.80 -19.10 -15.18
N GLU A 257 -3.58 -18.86 -14.12
CA GLU A 257 -4.33 -19.91 -13.41
C GLU A 257 -5.39 -20.59 -14.29
N ILE A 258 -6.12 -19.81 -15.08
CA ILE A 258 -7.07 -20.36 -16.06
C ILE A 258 -6.35 -21.28 -17.08
N ALA A 259 -5.19 -20.85 -17.58
CA ALA A 259 -4.41 -21.62 -18.54
C ALA A 259 -3.82 -22.91 -17.94
N LYS A 260 -3.56 -22.97 -16.63
CA LYS A 260 -3.15 -24.20 -15.93
C LYS A 260 -4.30 -25.18 -15.72
N ALA A 261 -5.52 -24.67 -15.61
CA ALA A 261 -6.71 -25.49 -15.33
C ALA A 261 -7.37 -26.06 -16.60
N ALA A 262 -7.00 -25.55 -17.78
CA ALA A 262 -7.47 -26.00 -19.10
C ALA A 262 -6.57 -27.10 -19.67
#